data_c26f98bb79ed0713c82dfa868f26067d
#
_entry.id   c26f98bb79ed0713c82dfa868f26067d
#
_cell.length_a   1.000
_cell.length_b   1.000
_cell.length_c   1.000
_cell.angle_alpha   90.00
_cell.angle_beta   90.00
_cell.angle_gamma   90.00
#
_symmetry.space_group_name_H-M   'P 1'
#
loop_
_entity.id
_entity.type
_entity.pdbx_description
1 polymer ?
#
loop_
_entity_poly.entity_id
_entity_poly.type
_entity_poly.pdbx_seq_one_letter_code
_entity_poly.pdbx_strand_id
1 'polypeptide(L)'
;MEVLGHAWSQYLHLRAFTGRSSLVESGLAVHAINPASQAVLGCIPALTLAMLYAQTAEYRYGSALQSALTAVLGEALAATLLADLNSFADSGLDRMSAERKAKLAARYAAHDHPAAREVIDWLNGGYAITGEMLQTQ
;
A
#
# COMPACT_ATOMS: atom_id res chain seq x y z
N MET A 1 5.77 14.62 21.46
CA MET A 1 6.52 14.40 20.21
C MET A 1 5.95 13.14 19.55
N GLU A 2 5.16 13.33 18.53
CA GLU A 2 4.63 12.21 17.75
C GLU A 2 5.81 11.53 17.05
N VAL A 3 5.97 10.25 17.27
CA VAL A 3 7.01 9.48 16.59
C VAL A 3 6.56 9.32 15.14
N LEU A 4 7.30 9.88 14.20
CA LEU A 4 7.00 9.85 12.78
C LEU A 4 6.59 8.44 12.29
N GLY A 5 7.21 7.39 12.81
CA GLY A 5 6.88 6.01 12.48
C GLY A 5 5.47 5.58 12.90
N HIS A 6 4.94 6.08 14.01
CA HIS A 6 3.56 5.79 14.43
C HIS A 6 2.54 6.43 13.48
N ALA A 7 2.77 7.66 13.05
CA ALA A 7 1.90 8.34 12.10
C ALA A 7 1.83 7.60 10.74
N TRP A 8 2.95 7.08 10.25
CA TRP A 8 2.99 6.34 8.97
C TRP A 8 2.32 4.97 9.04
N SER A 9 2.36 4.26 10.16
CA SER A 9 1.72 2.96 10.33
C SER A 9 0.19 3.00 10.35
N GLN A 10 -0.40 4.20 10.47
CA GLN A 10 -1.85 4.40 10.40
C GLN A 10 -2.43 4.19 8.99
N TYR A 11 -1.59 4.18 7.96
CA TYR A 11 -2.01 4.12 6.56
C TYR A 11 -1.45 2.90 5.85
N LEU A 12 -2.19 2.38 4.87
CA LEU A 12 -1.64 1.47 3.87
C LEU A 12 -1.16 2.28 2.65
N HIS A 13 0.11 2.13 2.33
CA HIS A 13 0.75 2.83 1.21
C HIS A 13 0.56 2.05 -0.09
N LEU A 14 -0.61 2.21 -0.70
CA LEU A 14 -1.08 1.42 -1.85
C LEU A 14 -1.11 2.20 -3.16
N ARG A 15 -0.87 3.52 -3.11
CA ARG A 15 -1.01 4.37 -4.29
C ARG A 15 0.11 4.15 -5.29
N ALA A 16 -0.21 4.34 -6.57
CA ALA A 16 0.76 4.27 -7.65
C ALA A 16 1.76 5.44 -7.56
N PHE A 17 2.95 5.22 -8.06
CA PHE A 17 3.95 6.29 -8.20
C PHE A 17 3.46 7.37 -9.17
N THR A 18 3.73 8.62 -8.83
CA THR A 18 3.36 9.80 -9.61
C THR A 18 4.38 10.93 -9.38
N GLY A 19 4.32 11.98 -10.20
CA GLY A 19 5.15 13.17 -10.05
C GLY A 19 6.63 13.00 -10.43
N ARG A 20 7.01 11.85 -11.00
CA ARG A 20 8.37 11.59 -11.48
C ARG A 20 8.38 11.57 -13.00
N SER A 21 9.37 12.23 -13.60
CA SER A 21 9.59 12.15 -15.03
C SER A 21 10.36 10.87 -15.37
N SER A 22 9.92 10.14 -16.39
CA SER A 22 10.67 9.01 -16.95
C SER A 22 12.03 9.42 -17.53
N LEU A 23 12.21 10.70 -17.86
CA LEU A 23 13.49 11.25 -18.36
C LEU A 23 14.61 11.16 -17.32
N VAL A 24 14.28 11.00 -16.04
CA VAL A 24 15.24 10.80 -14.95
C VAL A 24 16.00 9.48 -15.11
N GLU A 25 15.43 8.50 -15.81
CA GLU A 25 16.02 7.19 -16.04
C GLU A 25 17.41 7.29 -16.67
N SER A 26 17.59 8.17 -17.65
CA SER A 26 18.89 8.34 -18.36
C SER A 26 20.01 8.86 -17.46
N GLY A 27 19.68 9.48 -16.33
CA GLY A 27 20.63 10.03 -15.37
C GLY A 27 20.83 9.18 -14.11
N LEU A 28 20.13 8.05 -13.99
CA LEU A 28 20.18 7.19 -12.82
C LEU A 28 20.87 5.87 -13.12
N ALA A 29 21.84 5.50 -12.27
CA ALA A 29 22.39 4.15 -12.28
C ALA A 29 21.43 3.15 -11.63
N VAL A 30 20.67 3.60 -10.62
CA VAL A 30 19.73 2.76 -9.84
C VAL A 30 18.63 3.64 -9.26
N HIS A 31 17.42 3.07 -9.13
CA HIS A 31 16.34 3.65 -8.34
C HIS A 31 15.91 2.66 -7.27
N ALA A 32 16.28 2.95 -6.03
CA ALA A 32 15.87 2.16 -4.89
C ALA A 32 14.59 2.72 -4.28
N ILE A 33 13.74 1.83 -3.77
CA ILE A 33 12.55 2.17 -3.00
C ILE A 33 12.67 1.59 -1.60
N ASN A 34 12.12 2.30 -0.61
CA ASN A 34 11.92 1.78 0.73
C ASN A 34 10.47 1.29 0.83
N PRO A 35 10.22 -0.03 0.74
CA PRO A 35 8.87 -0.57 0.74
C PRO A 35 8.24 -0.47 2.12
N ALA A 36 6.90 -0.47 2.16
CA ALA A 36 6.17 -0.64 3.40
C ALA A 36 6.38 -2.05 4.00
N SER A 37 6.04 -2.21 5.28
CA SER A 37 6.21 -3.49 6.00
C SER A 37 5.35 -4.63 5.46
N GLN A 38 4.28 -4.32 4.73
CA GLN A 38 3.42 -5.31 4.08
C GLN A 38 4.08 -5.83 2.80
N ALA A 39 4.59 -7.05 2.84
CA ALA A 39 5.44 -7.59 1.78
C ALA A 39 4.70 -7.77 0.44
N VAL A 40 3.45 -8.24 0.48
CA VAL A 40 2.65 -8.48 -0.74
C VAL A 40 1.99 -7.19 -1.22
N LEU A 41 1.35 -6.44 -0.32
CA LEU A 41 0.73 -5.15 -0.67
C LEU A 41 1.76 -4.15 -1.17
N GLY A 42 2.98 -4.17 -0.65
CA GLY A 42 4.08 -3.32 -1.10
C GLY A 42 4.53 -3.57 -2.55
N CYS A 43 4.21 -4.73 -3.11
CA CYS A 43 4.46 -5.02 -4.52
C CYS A 43 3.60 -4.16 -5.46
N ILE A 44 2.45 -3.67 -5.02
CA ILE A 44 1.54 -2.85 -5.84
C ILE A 44 2.21 -1.53 -6.26
N PRO A 45 2.63 -0.64 -5.35
CA PRO A 45 3.35 0.56 -5.74
C PRO A 45 4.68 0.26 -6.45
N ALA A 46 5.42 -0.75 -6.03
CA ALA A 46 6.66 -1.14 -6.67
C ALA A 46 6.47 -1.49 -8.15
N LEU A 47 5.42 -2.24 -8.49
CA LEU A 47 5.09 -2.58 -9.86
C LEU A 47 4.70 -1.35 -10.69
N THR A 48 3.99 -0.37 -10.09
CA THR A 48 3.67 0.88 -10.79
C THR A 48 4.91 1.72 -11.09
N LEU A 49 5.95 1.67 -10.26
CA LEU A 49 7.23 2.32 -10.56
C LEU A 49 7.91 1.69 -11.78
N ALA A 50 7.92 0.36 -11.87
CA ALA A 50 8.42 -0.34 -13.04
C ALA A 50 7.64 0.03 -14.30
N MET A 51 6.30 0.13 -14.20
CA MET A 51 5.44 0.57 -15.30
C MET A 51 5.74 2.02 -15.73
N LEU A 52 6.03 2.91 -14.79
CA LEU A 52 6.39 4.30 -15.08
C LEU A 52 7.60 4.37 -16.00
N TYR A 53 8.64 3.60 -15.71
CA TYR A 53 9.85 3.56 -16.54
C TYR A 53 9.63 2.83 -17.88
N ALA A 54 8.85 1.76 -17.89
CA ALA A 54 8.57 1.00 -19.10
C ALA A 54 7.66 1.75 -20.09
N GLN A 55 6.68 2.48 -19.61
CA GLN A 55 5.65 3.14 -20.42
C GLN A 55 5.99 4.60 -20.75
N THR A 56 6.93 5.18 -20.02
CA THR A 56 7.40 6.57 -20.23
C THR A 56 6.25 7.59 -20.33
N ALA A 57 6.12 8.27 -21.49
CA ALA A 57 5.09 9.28 -21.73
C ALA A 57 3.65 8.71 -21.75
N GLU A 58 3.49 7.43 -21.97
CA GLU A 58 2.18 6.75 -21.99
C GLU A 58 1.69 6.33 -20.61
N TYR A 59 2.53 6.43 -19.58
CA TYR A 59 2.16 6.08 -18.22
C TYR A 59 0.94 6.88 -17.73
N ARG A 60 -0.04 6.16 -17.24
CA ARG A 60 -1.26 6.73 -16.64
C ARG A 60 -1.45 6.15 -15.26
N TYR A 61 -1.50 7.01 -14.26
CA TYR A 61 -1.61 6.66 -12.84
C TYR A 61 -2.75 5.65 -12.56
N GLY A 62 -3.97 5.97 -13.01
CA GLY A 62 -5.14 5.13 -12.73
C GLY A 62 -5.05 3.75 -13.37
N SER A 63 -4.61 3.68 -14.62
CA SER A 63 -4.44 2.41 -15.35
C SER A 63 -3.31 1.58 -14.75
N ALA A 64 -2.21 2.21 -14.36
CA ALA A 64 -1.09 1.54 -13.73
C ALA A 64 -1.49 0.96 -12.37
N LEU A 65 -2.22 1.72 -11.54
CA LEU A 65 -2.72 1.25 -10.26
C LEU A 65 -3.64 0.05 -10.43
N GLN A 66 -4.60 0.13 -11.33
CA GLN A 66 -5.54 -0.96 -11.59
C GLN A 66 -4.83 -2.22 -12.10
N SER A 67 -3.88 -2.06 -13.03
CA SER A 67 -3.09 -3.18 -13.55
C SER A 67 -2.24 -3.82 -12.46
N ALA A 68 -1.59 -3.03 -11.61
CA ALA A 68 -0.79 -3.52 -10.50
C ALA A 68 -1.64 -4.25 -9.45
N LEU A 69 -2.79 -3.69 -9.08
CA LEU A 69 -3.74 -4.33 -8.18
C LEU A 69 -4.17 -5.70 -8.70
N THR A 70 -4.59 -5.76 -9.96
CA THR A 70 -5.04 -7.02 -10.58
C THR A 70 -3.90 -8.04 -10.68
N ALA A 71 -2.71 -7.61 -11.06
CA ALA A 71 -1.54 -8.49 -11.17
C ALA A 71 -1.13 -9.11 -9.83
N VAL A 72 -1.17 -8.34 -8.76
CA VAL A 72 -0.75 -8.77 -7.42
C VAL A 72 -1.85 -9.53 -6.68
N LEU A 73 -3.10 -9.12 -6.82
CA LEU A 73 -4.23 -9.57 -5.99
C LEU A 73 -5.22 -10.48 -6.70
N GLY A 74 -5.22 -10.49 -8.03
CA GLY A 74 -6.34 -11.04 -8.81
C GLY A 74 -7.55 -10.09 -8.83
N GLU A 75 -8.50 -10.34 -9.74
CA GLU A 75 -9.60 -9.41 -10.01
C GLU A 75 -10.51 -9.14 -8.80
N ALA A 76 -10.91 -10.19 -8.08
CA ALA A 76 -11.88 -10.08 -6.99
C ALA A 76 -11.32 -9.26 -5.81
N LEU A 77 -10.11 -9.58 -5.35
CA LEU A 77 -9.48 -8.85 -4.24
C LEU A 77 -9.06 -7.44 -4.68
N ALA A 78 -8.60 -7.27 -5.92
CA ALA A 78 -8.28 -5.96 -6.49
C ALA A 78 -9.50 -5.01 -6.47
N ALA A 79 -10.67 -5.49 -6.89
CA ALA A 79 -11.90 -4.72 -6.85
C ALA A 79 -12.29 -4.33 -5.42
N THR A 80 -12.17 -5.26 -4.48
CA THR A 80 -12.43 -5.01 -3.05
C THR A 80 -11.49 -3.94 -2.49
N LEU A 81 -10.19 -4.07 -2.74
CA LEU A 81 -9.19 -3.14 -2.24
C LEU A 81 -9.33 -1.74 -2.86
N LEU A 82 -9.64 -1.68 -4.15
CA LEU A 82 -9.86 -0.40 -4.86
C LEU A 82 -11.05 0.37 -4.26
N ALA A 83 -12.12 -0.32 -3.88
CA ALA A 83 -13.27 0.29 -3.22
C ALA A 83 -12.92 0.87 -1.83
N ASP A 84 -12.00 0.24 -1.12
CA ASP A 84 -11.59 0.65 0.23
C ASP A 84 -10.33 1.56 0.24
N LEU A 85 -9.75 1.86 -0.93
CA LEU A 85 -8.47 2.53 -1.07
C LEU A 85 -8.37 3.84 -0.27
N ASN A 86 -9.37 4.70 -0.37
CA ASN A 86 -9.37 5.99 0.33
C ASN A 86 -9.44 5.82 1.85
N SER A 87 -10.16 4.82 2.33
CA SER A 87 -10.22 4.50 3.76
C SER A 87 -8.87 4.04 4.29
N PHE A 88 -8.11 3.29 3.50
CA PHE A 88 -6.82 2.72 3.91
C PHE A 88 -5.66 3.69 3.72
N ALA A 89 -5.65 4.42 2.61
CA ALA A 89 -4.53 5.28 2.25
C ALA A 89 -4.67 6.72 2.77
N ASP A 90 -5.88 7.23 2.94
CA ASP A 90 -6.11 8.64 3.27
C ASP A 90 -6.71 8.86 4.66
N SER A 91 -7.69 8.05 5.08
CA SER A 91 -8.34 8.23 6.37
C SER A 91 -7.56 7.63 7.54
N GLY A 92 -6.99 6.46 7.35
CA GLY A 92 -6.16 5.77 8.34
C GLY A 92 -6.94 5.08 9.47
N LEU A 93 -6.20 4.31 10.28
CA LEU A 93 -6.77 3.47 11.35
C LEU A 93 -7.44 4.28 12.46
N ASP A 94 -6.88 5.43 12.83
CA ASP A 94 -7.39 6.26 13.94
C ASP A 94 -8.79 6.80 13.69
N ARG A 95 -9.18 6.90 12.43
CA ARG A 95 -10.50 7.38 12.02
C ARG A 95 -11.53 6.26 11.84
N MET A 96 -11.14 5.02 12.05
CA MET A 96 -12.01 3.86 11.93
C MET A 96 -12.52 3.43 13.30
N SER A 97 -13.86 3.28 13.44
CA SER A 97 -14.45 2.66 14.62
C SER A 97 -14.10 1.17 14.69
N ALA A 98 -14.16 0.60 15.89
CA ALA A 98 -13.95 -0.83 16.10
C ALA A 98 -14.92 -1.68 15.27
N GLU A 99 -16.16 -1.25 15.14
CA GLU A 99 -17.19 -1.91 14.32
C GLU A 99 -16.81 -1.91 12.84
N ARG A 100 -16.32 -0.76 12.31
CA ARG A 100 -15.87 -0.66 10.93
C ARG A 100 -14.67 -1.56 10.66
N LYS A 101 -13.67 -1.58 11.54
CA LYS A 101 -12.50 -2.46 11.45
C LYS A 101 -12.92 -3.93 11.39
N ALA A 102 -13.87 -4.34 12.27
CA ALA A 102 -14.39 -5.71 12.28
C ALA A 102 -15.10 -6.08 10.98
N LYS A 103 -15.93 -5.19 10.43
CA LYS A 103 -16.60 -5.40 9.13
C LYS A 103 -15.61 -5.53 7.98
N LEU A 104 -14.59 -4.69 7.95
CA LEU A 104 -13.53 -4.77 6.94
C LEU A 104 -12.75 -6.07 7.09
N ALA A 105 -12.32 -6.43 8.28
CA ALA A 105 -11.60 -7.67 8.53
C ALA A 105 -12.40 -8.90 8.06
N ALA A 106 -13.70 -8.95 8.34
CA ALA A 106 -14.58 -10.02 7.86
C ALA A 106 -14.68 -10.06 6.32
N ARG A 107 -14.73 -8.88 5.67
CA ARG A 107 -14.73 -8.78 4.20
C ARG A 107 -13.45 -9.36 3.60
N TYR A 108 -12.29 -9.01 4.12
CA TYR A 108 -11.01 -9.50 3.62
C TYR A 108 -10.76 -10.96 3.98
N ALA A 109 -11.29 -11.46 5.10
CA ALA A 109 -11.20 -12.86 5.47
C ALA A 109 -11.90 -13.81 4.47
N ALA A 110 -12.82 -13.29 3.65
CA ALA A 110 -13.45 -14.06 2.57
C ALA A 110 -12.51 -14.35 1.38
N HIS A 111 -11.35 -13.68 1.33
CA HIS A 111 -10.35 -13.88 0.28
C HIS A 111 -9.20 -14.74 0.80
N ASP A 112 -8.98 -15.91 0.19
CA ASP A 112 -7.79 -16.73 0.51
C ASP A 112 -6.58 -16.21 -0.26
N HIS A 113 -5.99 -15.14 0.26
CA HIS A 113 -4.84 -14.47 -0.34
C HIS A 113 -3.94 -13.85 0.73
N PRO A 114 -2.60 -13.94 0.61
CA PRO A 114 -1.69 -13.36 1.60
C PRO A 114 -1.87 -11.85 1.80
N ALA A 115 -2.17 -11.10 0.75
CA ALA A 115 -2.45 -9.68 0.87
C ALA A 115 -3.70 -9.38 1.71
N ALA A 116 -4.73 -10.22 1.65
CA ALA A 116 -5.91 -10.08 2.50
C ALA A 116 -5.56 -10.26 3.98
N ARG A 117 -4.67 -11.20 4.30
CA ARG A 117 -4.13 -11.37 5.66
C ARG A 117 -3.34 -10.13 6.11
N GLU A 118 -2.53 -9.54 5.25
CA GLU A 118 -1.82 -8.28 5.57
C GLU A 118 -2.79 -7.13 5.88
N VAL A 119 -3.90 -7.01 5.15
CA VAL A 119 -4.95 -6.02 5.46
C VAL A 119 -5.55 -6.27 6.84
N ILE A 120 -5.90 -7.51 7.16
CA ILE A 120 -6.48 -7.89 8.46
C ILE A 120 -5.49 -7.59 9.59
N ASP A 121 -4.22 -7.96 9.43
CA ASP A 121 -3.18 -7.70 10.42
C ASP A 121 -2.99 -6.20 10.65
N TRP A 122 -3.01 -5.40 9.59
CA TRP A 122 -2.96 -3.95 9.69
C TRP A 122 -4.17 -3.37 10.42
N LEU A 123 -5.40 -3.82 10.10
CA LEU A 123 -6.61 -3.41 10.80
C LEU A 123 -6.56 -3.70 12.31
N ASN A 124 -5.88 -4.76 12.70
CA ASN A 124 -5.66 -5.17 14.08
C ASN A 124 -4.43 -4.52 14.75
N GLY A 125 -3.77 -3.58 14.07
CA GLY A 125 -2.60 -2.88 14.60
C GLY A 125 -1.30 -3.67 14.57
N GLY A 126 -1.23 -4.76 13.81
CA GLY A 126 -0.05 -5.64 13.73
C GLY A 126 1.22 -4.97 13.17
N TYR A 127 1.08 -3.86 12.47
CA TYR A 127 2.19 -3.07 11.93
C TYR A 127 2.45 -1.76 12.69
N ALA A 128 1.80 -1.57 13.85
CA ALA A 128 2.00 -0.38 14.65
C ALA A 128 3.43 -0.31 15.20
N ILE A 129 4.09 0.84 15.01
CA ILE A 129 5.41 1.08 15.57
C ILE A 129 5.24 1.60 16.98
N THR A 130 5.73 0.85 17.96
CA THR A 130 5.68 1.23 19.37
C THR A 130 6.97 1.93 19.79
N GLY A 131 6.91 2.75 20.87
CA GLY A 131 8.09 3.44 21.40
C GLY A 131 9.21 2.49 21.81
N GLU A 132 8.91 1.25 22.21
CA GLU A 132 9.91 0.23 22.54
C GLU A 132 10.72 -0.20 21.33
N MET A 133 10.12 -0.29 20.14
CA MET A 133 10.80 -0.67 18.90
C MET A 133 11.82 0.39 18.45
N LEU A 134 11.67 1.64 18.89
CA LEU A 134 12.57 2.75 18.54
C LEU A 134 13.78 2.87 19.47
N GLN A 135 13.76 2.20 20.63
CA GLN A 135 14.85 2.25 21.61
C GLN A 135 15.97 1.23 21.34
N THR A 136 15.77 0.35 20.36
CA THR A 136 16.72 -0.74 20.03
C THR A 136 17.62 -0.46 18.83
N GLN A 137 17.67 0.79 18.35
CA GLN A 137 18.59 1.22 17.30
C GLN A 137 19.72 2.10 17.83
#